data_ebedf4622bdc36999263ef972d5e8952
#
_entry.id   ebedf4622bdc36999263ef972d5e8952
#
_cell.length_a   1.000
_cell.length_b   1.000
_cell.length_c   1.000
_cell.angle_alpha   90.00
_cell.angle_beta   90.00
_cell.angle_gamma   90.00
#
_symmetry.space_group_name_H-M   'P 1'
#
loop_
_entity.id
_entity.type
_entity.pdbx_description
1 polymer ?
#
loop_
_entity_poly.entity_id
_entity_poly.type
_entity_poly.pdbx_seq_one_letter_code
_entity_poly.pdbx_strand_id
1 'polypeptide(L)'
;MFNEYFGGGMNGIVFQELRESRGLAYSAFADYSTTKRKEKQTNYAYTYIISQNDKMMDCIRVFNNILDTMPQSQAAFELAQQAAVKRIASQRITKANIIFSYLGNKRIGINYDLRRDIYAAMPKLTLEDIVKFEHDNMANKSWLYIILGDENNLDMKSLEKIAPVKRVATEEIFTF
;
A
#
# COMPACT_ATOMS: atom_id res chain seq x y z
N MET A 1 4.53 0.38 10.06
CA MET A 1 3.27 0.07 10.76
C MET A 1 2.04 0.24 9.86
N PHE A 2 1.85 1.42 9.26
CA PHE A 2 0.72 1.64 8.35
C PHE A 2 0.54 0.54 7.31
N ASN A 3 1.58 0.24 6.53
CA ASN A 3 1.50 -0.82 5.51
C ASN A 3 1.11 -2.19 6.08
N GLU A 4 1.56 -2.53 7.30
CA GLU A 4 1.19 -3.80 7.94
C GLU A 4 -0.30 -3.87 8.28
N TYR A 5 -0.85 -2.77 8.78
CA TYR A 5 -2.27 -2.67 9.13
C TYR A 5 -3.17 -2.50 7.90
N PHE A 6 -2.81 -1.57 7.01
CA PHE A 6 -3.67 -1.17 5.89
C PHE A 6 -3.60 -2.14 4.71
N GLY A 7 -2.42 -2.41 4.20
CA GLY A 7 -2.23 -3.12 2.94
C GLY A 7 -1.45 -4.44 3.02
N GLY A 8 -0.88 -4.75 4.16
CA GLY A 8 0.09 -5.83 4.34
C GLY A 8 -0.53 -7.21 4.51
N GLY A 9 -0.52 -8.02 3.46
CA GLY A 9 -0.89 -9.43 3.53
C GLY A 9 -2.36 -9.68 3.79
N MET A 10 -2.70 -10.92 4.20
CA MET A 10 -4.08 -11.37 4.37
C MET A 10 -4.83 -10.70 5.56
N ASN A 11 -4.12 -10.14 6.50
CA ASN A 11 -4.72 -9.48 7.66
C ASN A 11 -4.90 -7.96 7.47
N GLY A 12 -4.38 -7.40 6.36
CA GLY A 12 -4.53 -5.98 6.06
C GLY A 12 -5.96 -5.58 5.70
N ILE A 13 -6.35 -4.36 6.06
CA ILE A 13 -7.71 -3.83 5.84
C ILE A 13 -8.13 -3.97 4.38
N VAL A 14 -7.26 -3.64 3.43
CA VAL A 14 -7.57 -3.71 2.00
C VAL A 14 -7.92 -5.13 1.56
N PHE A 15 -7.17 -6.13 2.02
CA PHE A 15 -7.44 -7.52 1.70
C PHE A 15 -8.73 -8.01 2.37
N GLN A 16 -8.91 -7.70 3.64
CA GLN A 16 -10.10 -8.09 4.40
C GLN A 16 -11.37 -7.50 3.79
N GLU A 17 -11.35 -6.24 3.39
CA GLU A 17 -12.52 -5.57 2.84
C GLU A 17 -12.85 -5.99 1.40
N LEU A 18 -11.85 -6.15 0.54
CA LEU A 18 -12.07 -6.48 -0.87
C LEU A 18 -12.24 -7.97 -1.14
N ARG A 19 -11.46 -8.81 -0.45
CA ARG A 19 -11.47 -10.25 -0.70
C ARG A 19 -12.35 -10.99 0.30
N GLU A 20 -12.06 -10.90 1.59
CA GLU A 20 -12.70 -11.77 2.59
C GLU A 20 -14.16 -11.38 2.83
N SER A 21 -14.42 -10.09 3.03
CA SER A 21 -15.77 -9.64 3.37
C SER A 21 -16.73 -9.61 2.18
N ARG A 22 -16.22 -9.26 0.98
CA ARG A 22 -17.07 -8.98 -0.20
C ARG A 22 -16.83 -9.92 -1.38
N GLY A 23 -15.76 -10.70 -1.38
CA GLY A 23 -15.43 -11.59 -2.50
C GLY A 23 -15.24 -10.86 -3.84
N LEU A 24 -14.82 -9.60 -3.82
CA LEU A 24 -14.67 -8.78 -5.02
C LEU A 24 -13.35 -9.02 -5.73
N ALA A 25 -12.29 -9.35 -4.98
CA ALA A 25 -10.96 -9.50 -5.52
C ALA A 25 -10.37 -10.89 -5.22
N TYR A 26 -9.59 -11.41 -6.14
CA TYR A 26 -8.74 -12.59 -5.90
C TYR A 26 -7.54 -12.23 -5.04
N SER A 27 -6.93 -11.09 -5.31
CA SER A 27 -5.83 -10.55 -4.54
C SER A 27 -5.96 -9.04 -4.44
N ALA A 28 -5.63 -8.49 -3.28
CA ALA A 28 -5.62 -7.06 -3.05
C ALA A 28 -4.53 -6.72 -2.02
N PHE A 29 -3.73 -5.71 -2.31
CA PHE A 29 -2.79 -5.14 -1.35
C PHE A 29 -2.59 -3.66 -1.64
N ALA A 30 -2.11 -2.93 -0.64
CA ALA A 30 -1.71 -1.54 -0.78
C ALA A 30 -0.37 -1.30 -0.07
N ASP A 31 0.41 -0.37 -0.59
CA ASP A 31 1.68 0.02 0.02
C ASP A 31 1.87 1.54 -0.07
N TYR A 32 2.34 2.11 1.00
CA TYR A 32 2.82 3.48 1.05
C TYR A 32 4.35 3.45 1.10
N SER A 33 4.97 3.88 0.02
CA SER A 33 6.41 3.84 -0.16
C SER A 33 7.04 5.20 0.06
N THR A 34 8.12 5.22 0.82
CA THR A 34 8.93 6.41 1.04
C THR A 34 10.22 6.31 0.25
N THR A 35 10.62 7.40 -0.41
CA THR A 35 11.89 7.41 -1.13
C THR A 35 13.04 7.50 -0.13
N LYS A 36 14.06 6.68 -0.34
CA LYS A 36 15.29 6.64 0.47
C LYS A 36 16.34 7.64 -0.02
N ARG A 37 15.95 8.83 -0.48
CA ARG A 37 16.87 9.86 -0.96
C ARG A 37 16.57 11.20 -0.30
N LYS A 38 17.60 11.81 0.28
CA LYS A 38 17.50 13.07 1.02
C LYS A 38 17.04 14.27 0.15
N GLU A 39 17.34 14.26 -1.14
CA GLU A 39 17.21 15.44 -2.01
C GLU A 39 15.90 15.53 -2.80
N LYS A 40 15.17 14.45 -2.97
CA LYS A 40 13.85 14.42 -3.62
C LYS A 40 12.99 13.34 -2.96
N GLN A 41 12.36 13.71 -1.87
CA GLN A 41 11.43 12.80 -1.20
C GLN A 41 10.06 12.91 -1.87
N THR A 42 9.82 12.14 -2.90
CA THR A 42 8.47 11.90 -3.39
C THR A 42 8.01 10.57 -2.80
N ASN A 43 7.13 10.64 -1.82
CA ASN A 43 6.43 9.48 -1.34
C ASN A 43 5.30 9.15 -2.33
N TYR A 44 4.99 7.87 -2.48
CA TYR A 44 3.85 7.45 -3.30
C TYR A 44 3.14 6.28 -2.64
N ALA A 45 1.86 6.21 -2.85
CA ALA A 45 1.05 5.06 -2.50
C ALA A 45 0.62 4.35 -3.78
N TYR A 46 0.54 3.04 -3.73
CA TYR A 46 -0.05 2.25 -4.81
C TYR A 46 -0.87 1.10 -4.23
N THR A 47 -1.88 0.72 -4.98
CA THR A 47 -2.73 -0.43 -4.68
C THR A 47 -2.79 -1.32 -5.89
N TYR A 48 -2.73 -2.60 -5.65
CA TYR A 48 -2.86 -3.62 -6.68
C TYR A 48 -4.04 -4.53 -6.36
N ILE A 49 -5.00 -4.62 -7.28
CA ILE A 49 -6.22 -5.40 -7.12
C ILE A 49 -6.39 -6.28 -8.36
N ILE A 50 -6.52 -7.58 -8.14
CA ILE A 50 -6.90 -8.54 -9.18
C ILE A 50 -8.35 -8.93 -8.95
N SER A 51 -9.20 -8.67 -9.92
CA SER A 51 -10.62 -8.99 -9.85
C SER A 51 -11.14 -9.57 -11.17
N GLN A 52 -12.36 -10.07 -11.14
CA GLN A 52 -13.11 -10.35 -12.37
C GLN A 52 -13.52 -9.03 -13.04
N ASN A 53 -13.69 -9.04 -14.37
CA ASN A 53 -14.01 -7.85 -15.13
C ASN A 53 -15.30 -7.17 -14.67
N ASP A 54 -16.34 -7.94 -14.36
CA ASP A 54 -17.63 -7.48 -13.87
C ASP A 54 -17.58 -6.90 -12.44
N LYS A 55 -16.49 -7.14 -11.69
CA LYS A 55 -16.27 -6.64 -10.33
C LYS A 55 -15.39 -5.40 -10.26
N MET A 56 -14.78 -4.98 -11.37
CA MET A 56 -13.83 -3.85 -11.40
C MET A 56 -14.42 -2.59 -10.76
N MET A 57 -15.62 -2.19 -11.16
CA MET A 57 -16.24 -0.96 -10.63
C MET A 57 -16.57 -1.06 -9.15
N ASP A 58 -16.97 -2.25 -8.68
CA ASP A 58 -17.20 -2.47 -7.25
C ASP A 58 -15.89 -2.40 -6.46
N CYS A 59 -14.80 -2.96 -7.00
CA CYS A 59 -13.46 -2.82 -6.38
C CYS A 59 -13.04 -1.36 -6.26
N ILE A 60 -13.18 -0.58 -7.32
CA ILE A 60 -12.84 0.85 -7.33
C ILE A 60 -13.66 1.59 -6.28
N ARG A 61 -14.97 1.38 -6.25
CA ARG A 61 -15.88 2.04 -5.31
C ARG A 61 -15.55 1.68 -3.85
N VAL A 62 -15.37 0.39 -3.56
CA VAL A 62 -15.05 -0.06 -2.19
C VAL A 62 -13.69 0.44 -1.76
N PHE A 63 -12.69 0.40 -2.66
CA PHE A 63 -11.37 0.91 -2.33
C PHE A 63 -11.37 2.43 -2.06
N ASN A 64 -12.08 3.22 -2.87
CA ASN A 64 -12.23 4.65 -2.62
C ASN A 64 -12.91 4.92 -1.27
N ASN A 65 -13.95 4.16 -0.93
CA ASN A 65 -14.59 4.28 0.39
C ASN A 65 -13.61 3.95 1.55
N ILE A 66 -12.72 2.97 1.37
CA ILE A 66 -11.67 2.66 2.36
C ILE A 66 -10.68 3.82 2.51
N LEU A 67 -10.35 4.51 1.42
CA LEU A 67 -9.49 5.70 1.44
C LEU A 67 -10.16 6.93 2.06
N ASP A 68 -11.48 7.06 1.89
CA ASP A 68 -12.23 8.17 2.48
C ASP A 68 -12.52 7.94 3.97
N THR A 69 -12.75 6.67 4.33
CA THR A 69 -13.08 6.26 5.69
C THR A 69 -12.49 4.89 5.98
N MET A 70 -11.23 4.89 6.40
CA MET A 70 -10.53 3.64 6.72
C MET A 70 -11.23 2.88 7.86
N PRO A 71 -11.61 1.61 7.66
CA PRO A 71 -12.15 0.78 8.72
C PRO A 71 -11.17 0.68 9.90
N GLN A 72 -11.70 0.83 11.11
CA GLN A 72 -10.91 0.81 12.34
C GLN A 72 -11.19 -0.46 13.13
N SER A 73 -10.15 -1.21 13.44
CA SER A 73 -10.22 -2.42 14.26
C SER A 73 -9.03 -2.48 15.19
N GLN A 74 -9.26 -2.32 16.47
CA GLN A 74 -8.22 -2.41 17.48
C GLN A 74 -7.55 -3.79 17.48
N ALA A 75 -8.34 -4.86 17.33
CA ALA A 75 -7.79 -6.22 17.26
C ALA A 75 -6.89 -6.44 16.04
N ALA A 76 -7.27 -5.93 14.85
CA ALA A 76 -6.44 -6.01 13.66
C ALA A 76 -5.16 -5.17 13.81
N PHE A 77 -5.24 -4.00 14.45
CA PHE A 77 -4.08 -3.16 14.74
C PHE A 77 -3.09 -3.88 15.66
N GLU A 78 -3.55 -4.49 16.73
CA GLU A 78 -2.69 -5.23 17.67
C GLU A 78 -2.00 -6.42 17.00
N LEU A 79 -2.71 -7.16 16.16
CA LEU A 79 -2.12 -8.24 15.35
C LEU A 79 -1.05 -7.71 14.39
N ALA A 80 -1.33 -6.63 13.70
CA ALA A 80 -0.37 -6.00 12.78
C ALA A 80 0.86 -5.48 13.53
N GLN A 81 0.67 -4.87 14.71
CA GLN A 81 1.77 -4.38 15.55
C GLN A 81 2.66 -5.54 16.01
N GLN A 82 2.07 -6.63 16.50
CA GLN A 82 2.82 -7.82 16.91
C GLN A 82 3.57 -8.45 15.74
N ALA A 83 2.95 -8.54 14.56
CA ALA A 83 3.58 -9.06 13.35
C ALA A 83 4.78 -8.21 12.94
N ALA A 84 4.64 -6.88 12.95
CA ALA A 84 5.71 -5.95 12.61
C ALA A 84 6.89 -6.06 13.59
N VAL A 85 6.63 -6.11 14.88
CA VAL A 85 7.67 -6.28 15.92
C VAL A 85 8.40 -7.61 15.75
N LYS A 86 7.67 -8.71 15.58
CA LYS A 86 8.26 -10.06 15.37
C LYS A 86 9.10 -10.10 14.09
N ARG A 87 8.62 -9.50 13.00
CA ARG A 87 9.37 -9.43 11.73
C ARG A 87 10.71 -8.71 11.91
N ILE A 88 10.72 -7.54 12.57
CA ILE A 88 11.96 -6.80 12.82
C ILE A 88 12.90 -7.61 13.72
N ALA A 89 12.39 -8.21 14.79
CA ALA A 89 13.18 -8.99 15.72
C ALA A 89 13.81 -10.24 15.08
N SER A 90 13.13 -10.89 14.13
CA SER A 90 13.62 -12.09 13.44
C SER A 90 14.50 -11.79 12.23
N GLN A 91 14.42 -10.58 11.68
CA GLN A 91 15.14 -10.22 10.46
C GLN A 91 16.65 -10.10 10.71
N ARG A 92 17.43 -10.87 9.95
CA ARG A 92 18.89 -10.81 9.95
C ARG A 92 19.40 -10.14 8.68
N ILE A 93 20.28 -9.17 8.86
CA ILE A 93 21.06 -8.60 7.75
C ILE A 93 22.43 -9.29 7.75
N THR A 94 22.77 -9.96 6.67
CA THR A 94 24.00 -10.77 6.58
C THR A 94 24.82 -10.41 5.36
N LYS A 95 26.12 -10.68 5.41
CA LYS A 95 27.07 -10.58 4.28
C LYS A 95 27.04 -9.18 3.62
N ALA A 96 27.00 -9.15 2.28
CA ALA A 96 26.96 -7.90 1.51
C ALA A 96 25.79 -6.99 1.86
N ASN A 97 24.66 -7.54 2.33
CA ASN A 97 23.50 -6.75 2.72
C ASN A 97 23.76 -5.83 3.91
N ILE A 98 24.78 -6.11 4.74
CA ILE A 98 25.21 -5.21 5.81
C ILE A 98 25.70 -3.89 5.22
N ILE A 99 26.54 -3.95 4.18
CA ILE A 99 27.08 -2.77 3.49
C ILE A 99 25.95 -2.00 2.81
N PHE A 100 25.08 -2.69 2.08
CA PHE A 100 23.97 -2.03 1.36
C PHE A 100 22.98 -1.39 2.33
N SER A 101 22.68 -2.01 3.47
CA SER A 101 21.83 -1.42 4.51
C SER A 101 22.48 -0.19 5.12
N TYR A 102 23.77 -0.24 5.42
CA TYR A 102 24.52 0.92 5.93
C TYR A 102 24.52 2.08 4.93
N LEU A 103 24.85 1.79 3.66
CA LEU A 103 24.84 2.82 2.61
C LEU A 103 23.46 3.41 2.38
N GLY A 104 22.41 2.58 2.45
CA GLY A 104 21.01 3.01 2.36
C GLY A 104 20.65 3.99 3.49
N ASN A 105 21.00 3.66 4.72
CA ASN A 105 20.77 4.53 5.88
C ASN A 105 21.60 5.82 5.78
N LYS A 106 22.86 5.73 5.36
CA LYS A 106 23.72 6.89 5.19
C LYS A 106 23.17 7.90 4.17
N ARG A 107 22.53 7.43 3.10
CA ARG A 107 21.89 8.30 2.09
C ARG A 107 20.77 9.18 2.67
N ILE A 108 20.13 8.74 3.73
CA ILE A 108 19.09 9.49 4.44
C ILE A 108 19.64 10.19 5.71
N GLY A 109 20.97 10.22 5.89
CA GLY A 109 21.63 10.90 6.98
C GLY A 109 21.74 10.10 8.29
N ILE A 110 21.49 8.78 8.25
CA ILE A 110 21.55 7.90 9.41
C ILE A 110 22.83 7.03 9.31
N ASN A 111 23.61 6.99 10.37
CA ASN A 111 24.87 6.26 10.42
C ASN A 111 24.84 4.98 11.29
N TYR A 112 23.64 4.50 11.60
CA TYR A 112 23.38 3.29 12.38
C TYR A 112 22.23 2.49 11.77
N ASP A 113 21.92 1.35 12.37
CA ASP A 113 20.79 0.51 11.93
C ASP A 113 19.45 1.14 12.37
N LEU A 114 18.73 1.74 11.43
CA LEU A 114 17.44 2.41 11.66
C LEU A 114 16.40 1.47 12.29
N ARG A 115 16.52 0.14 12.09
CA ARG A 115 15.58 -0.83 12.69
C ARG A 115 15.55 -0.76 14.21
N ARG A 116 16.64 -0.33 14.84
CA ARG A 116 16.68 -0.07 16.29
C ARG A 116 15.61 0.93 16.72
N ASP A 117 15.51 2.03 16.01
CA ASP A 117 14.57 3.10 16.36
C ASP A 117 13.14 2.70 15.98
N ILE A 118 12.97 2.04 14.85
CA ILE A 118 11.67 1.48 14.43
C ILE A 118 11.17 0.46 15.47
N TYR A 119 12.03 -0.46 15.90
CA TYR A 119 11.69 -1.46 16.92
C TYR A 119 11.29 -0.82 18.25
N ALA A 120 11.97 0.21 18.68
CA ALA A 120 11.67 0.94 19.92
C ALA A 120 10.39 1.79 19.82
N ALA A 121 10.08 2.32 18.64
CA ALA A 121 8.89 3.13 18.40
C ALA A 121 7.61 2.28 18.18
N MET A 122 7.73 1.13 17.55
CA MET A 122 6.60 0.31 17.12
C MET A 122 5.58 0.00 18.23
N PRO A 123 6.00 -0.43 19.46
CA PRO A 123 5.06 -0.72 20.54
C PRO A 123 4.34 0.50 21.12
N LYS A 124 4.79 1.70 20.77
CA LYS A 124 4.22 2.98 21.29
C LYS A 124 3.17 3.55 20.34
N LEU A 125 3.08 3.05 19.11
CA LEU A 125 2.10 3.51 18.14
C LEU A 125 0.71 3.06 18.54
N THR A 126 -0.27 3.90 18.27
CA THR A 126 -1.70 3.66 18.50
C THR A 126 -2.45 3.50 17.17
N LEU A 127 -3.67 3.00 17.23
CA LEU A 127 -4.54 2.97 16.06
C LEU A 127 -4.82 4.40 15.54
N GLU A 128 -4.97 5.36 16.46
CA GLU A 128 -5.16 6.78 16.12
C GLU A 128 -4.01 7.35 15.30
N ASP A 129 -2.76 6.97 15.60
CA ASP A 129 -1.59 7.37 14.80
C ASP A 129 -1.69 6.86 13.37
N ILE A 130 -2.22 5.65 13.18
CA ILE A 130 -2.42 5.05 11.85
C ILE A 130 -3.54 5.74 11.09
N VAL A 131 -4.65 6.04 11.75
CA VAL A 131 -5.78 6.77 11.18
C VAL A 131 -5.34 8.18 10.77
N LYS A 132 -4.59 8.86 11.65
CA LYS A 132 -4.04 10.17 11.34
C LYS A 132 -3.09 10.12 10.15
N PHE A 133 -2.21 9.12 10.10
CA PHE A 133 -1.29 8.94 8.96
C PHE A 133 -2.04 8.75 7.65
N GLU A 134 -3.08 7.91 7.64
CA GLU A 134 -3.94 7.67 6.48
C GLU A 134 -4.57 8.99 6.01
N HIS A 135 -5.24 9.70 6.90
CA HIS A 135 -5.89 10.97 6.60
C HIS A 135 -4.91 12.00 6.01
N ASP A 136 -3.73 12.15 6.61
CA ASP A 136 -2.75 13.15 6.18
C ASP A 136 -2.12 12.80 4.81
N ASN A 137 -1.99 11.52 4.48
CA ASN A 137 -1.21 11.05 3.35
C ASN A 137 -2.02 10.39 2.22
N MET A 138 -3.20 9.85 2.50
CA MET A 138 -3.98 9.05 1.54
C MET A 138 -5.38 9.64 1.27
N ALA A 139 -6.08 10.07 2.31
CA ALA A 139 -7.43 10.60 2.15
C ALA A 139 -7.46 11.88 1.30
N ASN A 140 -8.53 12.05 0.52
CA ASN A 140 -8.75 13.22 -0.33
C ASN A 140 -7.63 13.51 -1.34
N LYS A 141 -6.88 12.51 -1.77
CA LYS A 141 -5.86 12.64 -2.82
C LYS A 141 -6.43 12.26 -4.19
N SER A 142 -5.84 12.84 -5.24
CA SER A 142 -6.13 12.40 -6.61
C SER A 142 -5.37 11.11 -6.91
N TRP A 143 -6.07 10.14 -7.49
CA TRP A 143 -5.52 8.83 -7.83
C TRP A 143 -5.44 8.62 -9.33
N LEU A 144 -4.37 7.99 -9.78
CA LEU A 144 -4.25 7.47 -11.12
C LEU A 144 -4.68 5.99 -11.12
N TYR A 145 -5.67 5.65 -11.92
CA TYR A 145 -6.09 4.28 -12.12
C TYR A 145 -5.37 3.72 -13.36
N ILE A 146 -4.69 2.60 -13.18
CA ILE A 146 -4.08 1.84 -14.27
C ILE A 146 -4.83 0.51 -14.34
N ILE A 147 -5.46 0.25 -15.47
CA ILE A 147 -6.31 -0.93 -15.66
C ILE A 147 -5.71 -1.76 -16.79
N LEU A 148 -5.53 -3.05 -16.52
CA LEU A 148 -5.14 -4.06 -17.49
C LEU A 148 -6.25 -5.08 -17.59
N GLY A 149 -6.86 -5.21 -18.77
CA GLY A 149 -7.97 -6.13 -19.01
C GLY A 149 -8.47 -6.06 -20.45
N ASP A 150 -9.40 -6.94 -20.78
CA ASP A 150 -10.11 -6.89 -22.07
C ASP A 150 -11.20 -5.81 -22.01
N GLU A 151 -11.03 -4.74 -22.76
CA GLU A 151 -11.95 -3.59 -22.82
C GLU A 151 -13.40 -4.02 -23.15
N ASN A 152 -13.59 -5.06 -23.95
CA ASN A 152 -14.94 -5.54 -24.31
C ASN A 152 -15.72 -6.11 -23.12
N ASN A 153 -15.01 -6.51 -22.07
CA ASN A 153 -15.57 -7.09 -20.86
C ASN A 153 -15.58 -6.12 -19.67
N LEU A 154 -15.17 -4.87 -19.87
CA LEU A 154 -15.11 -3.84 -18.82
C LEU A 154 -16.27 -2.85 -18.95
N ASP A 155 -16.79 -2.36 -17.85
CA ASP A 155 -17.77 -1.25 -17.83
C ASP A 155 -17.07 0.10 -18.09
N MET A 156 -16.68 0.31 -19.33
CA MET A 156 -16.01 1.53 -19.78
C MET A 156 -16.85 2.78 -19.56
N LYS A 157 -18.18 2.68 -19.70
CA LYS A 157 -19.08 3.82 -19.50
C LYS A 157 -19.06 4.35 -18.07
N SER A 158 -19.00 3.44 -17.11
CA SER A 158 -18.91 3.82 -15.68
C SER A 158 -17.50 4.33 -15.33
N LEU A 159 -16.47 3.75 -15.93
CA LEU A 159 -15.09 4.20 -15.75
C LEU A 159 -14.89 5.64 -16.26
N GLU A 160 -15.40 5.96 -17.45
CA GLU A 160 -15.33 7.28 -18.08
C GLU A 160 -16.06 8.38 -17.28
N LYS A 161 -17.00 8.00 -16.41
CA LYS A 161 -17.64 8.95 -15.47
C LYS A 161 -16.75 9.30 -14.28
N ILE A 162 -15.79 8.45 -13.93
CA ILE A 162 -14.84 8.73 -12.84
C ILE A 162 -13.76 9.70 -13.30
N ALA A 163 -13.14 9.42 -14.46
CA ALA A 163 -12.06 10.23 -15.02
C ALA A 163 -11.91 9.98 -16.53
N PRO A 164 -11.26 10.91 -17.27
CA PRO A 164 -10.90 10.68 -18.66
C PRO A 164 -10.04 9.43 -18.81
N VAL A 165 -10.39 8.59 -19.77
CA VAL A 165 -9.68 7.34 -20.05
C VAL A 165 -8.71 7.54 -21.21
N LYS A 166 -7.43 7.28 -20.98
CA LYS A 166 -6.42 7.16 -22.03
C LYS A 166 -6.12 5.68 -22.27
N ARG A 167 -6.33 5.23 -23.50
CA ARG A 167 -5.89 3.91 -23.94
C ARG A 167 -4.41 3.97 -24.31
N VAL A 168 -3.66 2.97 -23.88
CA VAL A 168 -2.21 2.87 -24.12
C VAL A 168 -1.95 1.55 -24.83
N ALA A 169 -1.41 1.61 -26.03
CA ALA A 169 -1.06 0.42 -26.81
C ALA A 169 0.21 -0.26 -26.24
N THR A 170 0.32 -1.56 -26.49
CA THR A 170 1.49 -2.34 -26.02
C THR A 170 2.79 -1.74 -26.55
N GLU A 171 2.80 -1.24 -27.79
CA GLU A 171 3.94 -0.63 -28.46
C GLU A 171 4.37 0.71 -27.83
N GLU A 172 3.43 1.40 -27.14
CA GLU A 172 3.75 2.62 -26.37
C GLU A 172 4.48 2.29 -25.05
N ILE A 173 4.25 1.07 -24.51
CA ILE A 173 4.84 0.63 -23.23
C ILE A 173 6.19 -0.03 -23.50
N PHE A 174 6.29 -0.85 -24.53
CA PHE A 174 7.47 -1.63 -24.87
C PHE A 174 8.05 -1.16 -26.20
N THR A 175 9.19 -0.51 -26.16
CA THR A 175 9.97 -0.11 -27.33
C THR A 175 10.89 -1.28 -27.72
N PHE A 176 10.38 -2.27 -28.43
CA PHE A 176 11.21 -3.33 -29.04
C PHE A 176 11.56 -2.96 -30.48
#